data_79b751912559915c5a0a5519e7c635aa
#
_entry.id   79b751912559915c5a0a5519e7c635aa
#
_cell.length_a   1.000
_cell.length_b   1.000
_cell.length_c   1.000
_cell.angle_alpha   90.00
_cell.angle_beta   90.00
_cell.angle_gamma   90.00
#
_symmetry.space_group_name_H-M   'P 1'
#
loop_
_entity.id
_entity.type
_entity.pdbx_description
1 polymer ?
#
loop_
_entity_poly.entity_id
_entity_poly.type
_entity_poly.pdbx_seq_one_letter_code
_entity_poly.pdbx_strand_id
1 'polypeptide(L)'
;PSMALVRNEAMKNEQHSAKLKQRTAKPGEVYAFYVEMLGKYGACQILAVDGKSICYVLLDYLEDELPGEDILERLQPYHRESFRYHHQMIKTGIENTPVPRDYQYIGQCGLKSSPVWDSYSWKWPTGEDYYYEERWKAFDETNRSAYKKYSNSGDFVSIHGRMFRKNTGGLRDDLYQCLTEKDTLEEFPCITYAELQGYSGKLQKLLSTAPLLRTLRLQKAGVEVLDLGKTCLDNLELDMSGIRKLVLPKDIHSLKLYGKIRPELKIDDSLCSGKLTLEISLKKALL
;
A
#
# COMPACT_ATOMS: atom_id res chain seq x y z
N PRO A 1 -42.32 20.31 6.99
CA PRO A 1 -41.55 20.36 5.77
C PRO A 1 -41.78 19.05 5.00
N SER A 2 -42.38 19.21 3.81
CA SER A 2 -42.98 18.12 3.07
C SER A 2 -41.87 17.26 2.39
N MET A 3 -42.06 15.96 2.37
CA MET A 3 -41.19 14.96 1.66
C MET A 3 -40.96 15.29 0.17
N ALA A 4 -41.79 16.17 -0.42
CA ALA A 4 -41.66 16.64 -1.79
C ALA A 4 -40.46 17.60 -2.00
N LEU A 5 -40.09 18.40 -0.99
CA LEU A 5 -38.94 19.31 -1.09
C LEU A 5 -37.59 18.52 -1.04
N VAL A 6 -37.50 17.51 -0.20
CA VAL A 6 -36.27 16.65 -0.10
C VAL A 6 -36.07 15.83 -1.36
N ARG A 7 -37.14 15.35 -2.00
CA ARG A 7 -37.07 14.65 -3.29
C ARG A 7 -36.63 15.56 -4.45
N ASN A 8 -37.06 16.82 -4.45
CA ASN A 8 -36.66 17.76 -5.51
C ASN A 8 -35.19 18.20 -5.41
N GLU A 9 -34.63 18.29 -4.21
CA GLU A 9 -33.21 18.60 -4.03
C GLU A 9 -32.31 17.38 -4.39
N ALA A 10 -32.73 16.18 -4.01
CA ALA A 10 -32.04 14.97 -4.41
C ALA A 10 -32.04 14.76 -5.93
N MET A 11 -33.17 14.97 -6.61
CA MET A 11 -33.27 14.88 -8.07
C MET A 11 -32.51 15.99 -8.80
N LYS A 12 -32.41 17.22 -8.23
CA LYS A 12 -31.55 18.27 -8.77
C LYS A 12 -30.07 17.95 -8.64
N ASN A 13 -29.65 17.34 -7.54
CA ASN A 13 -28.28 16.88 -7.35
C ASN A 13 -27.92 15.70 -8.28
N GLU A 14 -28.84 14.76 -8.52
CA GLU A 14 -28.63 13.67 -9.49
C GLU A 14 -28.60 14.20 -10.94
N GLN A 15 -29.40 15.19 -11.30
CA GLN A 15 -29.36 15.79 -12.63
C GLN A 15 -28.14 16.68 -12.88
N HIS A 16 -27.53 17.27 -11.84
CA HIS A 16 -26.25 17.98 -11.94
C HIS A 16 -25.09 17.02 -12.06
N SER A 17 -25.16 15.84 -11.45
CA SER A 17 -24.18 14.75 -11.60
C SER A 17 -24.14 14.13 -13.01
N ALA A 18 -25.25 14.18 -13.75
CA ALA A 18 -25.40 13.44 -15.02
C ALA A 18 -24.81 14.13 -16.26
N LYS A 19 -24.19 15.32 -16.16
CA LYS A 19 -23.70 16.09 -17.33
C LYS A 19 -22.30 16.68 -17.24
N LEU A 20 -21.48 16.31 -16.26
CA LEU A 20 -20.07 16.66 -16.34
C LEU A 20 -19.41 15.77 -17.37
N LYS A 21 -19.17 16.31 -18.58
CA LYS A 21 -18.29 15.66 -19.57
C LYS A 21 -16.98 15.36 -18.86
N GLN A 22 -16.62 14.08 -18.84
CA GLN A 22 -15.36 13.62 -18.26
C GLN A 22 -14.21 14.35 -18.96
N ARG A 23 -13.39 15.06 -18.17
CA ARG A 23 -12.32 15.90 -18.68
C ARG A 23 -11.18 15.03 -19.23
N THR A 24 -10.65 15.40 -20.39
CA THR A 24 -9.42 14.85 -20.93
C THR A 24 -8.24 15.64 -20.40
N ALA A 25 -7.23 14.97 -19.86
CA ALA A 25 -6.03 15.60 -19.33
C ALA A 25 -5.21 16.30 -20.44
N LYS A 26 -4.49 17.37 -20.07
CA LYS A 26 -3.58 18.08 -20.95
C LYS A 26 -2.22 18.30 -20.28
N PRO A 27 -1.11 18.37 -21.05
CA PRO A 27 0.19 18.68 -20.48
C PRO A 27 0.21 19.99 -19.70
N GLY A 28 0.91 20.00 -18.56
CA GLY A 28 0.99 21.13 -17.65
C GLY A 28 -0.15 21.23 -16.64
N GLU A 29 -1.28 20.54 -16.84
CA GLU A 29 -2.38 20.53 -15.88
C GLU A 29 -1.99 19.82 -14.59
N VAL A 30 -2.40 20.41 -13.46
CA VAL A 30 -2.21 19.86 -12.13
C VAL A 30 -3.56 19.44 -11.56
N TYR A 31 -3.57 18.25 -10.99
CA TYR A 31 -4.74 17.66 -10.35
C TYR A 31 -4.42 17.27 -8.91
N ALA A 32 -5.32 17.60 -7.99
CA ALA A 32 -5.30 17.06 -6.64
C ALA A 32 -6.23 15.86 -6.52
N PHE A 33 -5.89 14.94 -5.63
CA PHE A 33 -6.67 13.77 -5.32
C PHE A 33 -6.54 13.42 -3.83
N TYR A 34 -7.58 12.80 -3.29
CA TYR A 34 -7.59 12.44 -1.88
C TYR A 34 -6.88 11.09 -1.67
N VAL A 35 -5.91 11.07 -0.77
CA VAL A 35 -5.14 9.88 -0.37
C VAL A 35 -5.84 9.26 0.84
N GLU A 36 -6.80 8.36 0.59
CA GLU A 36 -7.65 7.79 1.65
C GLU A 36 -6.87 7.18 2.83
N MET A 37 -5.74 6.53 2.55
CA MET A 37 -4.89 5.88 3.56
C MET A 37 -4.22 6.86 4.52
N LEU A 38 -4.09 8.12 4.13
CA LEU A 38 -3.46 9.17 4.94
C LEU A 38 -4.45 10.23 5.41
N GLY A 39 -5.66 10.25 4.86
CA GLY A 39 -6.64 11.29 5.13
C GLY A 39 -6.24 12.67 4.60
N LYS A 40 -5.41 12.73 3.56
CA LYS A 40 -4.76 13.95 3.04
C LYS A 40 -4.98 14.09 1.54
N TYR A 41 -4.74 15.29 1.02
CA TYR A 41 -4.70 15.53 -0.43
C TYR A 41 -3.27 15.41 -0.95
N GLY A 42 -3.11 14.67 -2.05
CA GLY A 42 -1.91 14.64 -2.87
C GLY A 42 -2.13 15.37 -4.18
N ALA A 43 -1.07 15.57 -4.96
CA ALA A 43 -1.15 16.21 -6.26
C ALA A 43 -0.28 15.52 -7.33
N CYS A 44 -0.68 15.61 -8.59
CA CYS A 44 0.10 15.19 -9.73
C CYS A 44 0.03 16.21 -10.87
N GLN A 45 1.09 16.31 -11.66
CA GLN A 45 1.10 17.07 -12.90
C GLN A 45 1.14 16.16 -14.11
N ILE A 46 0.37 16.50 -15.14
CA ILE A 46 0.42 15.83 -16.43
C ILE A 46 1.61 16.37 -17.21
N LEU A 47 2.54 15.50 -17.58
CA LEU A 47 3.73 15.85 -18.33
C LEU A 47 3.53 15.73 -19.84
N ALA A 48 2.82 14.68 -20.28
CA ALA A 48 2.51 14.44 -21.68
C ALA A 48 1.21 13.66 -21.85
N VAL A 49 0.59 13.85 -22.99
CA VAL A 49 -0.57 13.07 -23.44
C VAL A 49 -0.35 12.75 -24.91
N ASP A 50 -0.32 11.49 -25.26
CA ASP A 50 -0.42 11.01 -26.63
C ASP A 50 -1.74 10.26 -26.85
N GLY A 51 -1.95 9.73 -28.05
CA GLY A 51 -3.20 9.03 -28.38
C GLY A 51 -3.44 7.75 -27.56
N LYS A 52 -2.43 7.22 -26.86
CA LYS A 52 -2.49 5.93 -26.15
C LYS A 52 -2.10 6.04 -24.69
N SER A 53 -1.31 7.04 -24.30
CA SER A 53 -0.71 7.13 -22.97
C SER A 53 -0.80 8.54 -22.39
N ILE A 54 -0.85 8.62 -21.07
CA ILE A 54 -0.64 9.82 -20.27
C ILE A 54 0.62 9.59 -19.44
N CYS A 55 1.52 10.58 -19.40
CA CYS A 55 2.64 10.60 -18.46
C CYS A 55 2.32 11.61 -17.36
N TYR A 56 2.43 11.20 -16.11
CA TYR A 56 2.32 12.12 -14.97
C TYR A 56 3.53 12.04 -14.05
N VAL A 57 3.73 13.07 -13.24
CA VAL A 57 4.65 13.10 -12.10
C VAL A 57 3.87 13.41 -10.84
N LEU A 58 4.16 12.70 -9.74
CA LEU A 58 3.66 13.10 -8.42
C LEU A 58 4.38 14.35 -7.95
N LEU A 59 3.67 15.23 -7.24
CA LEU A 59 4.19 16.48 -6.69
C LEU A 59 4.35 16.40 -5.17
N ASP A 60 5.16 17.25 -4.59
CA ASP A 60 5.49 17.31 -3.16
C ASP A 60 4.40 17.96 -2.29
N TYR A 61 3.14 17.68 -2.62
CA TYR A 61 1.97 18.11 -1.87
C TYR A 61 1.33 16.94 -1.14
N LEU A 62 1.22 17.03 0.18
CA LEU A 62 0.54 16.05 1.02
C LEU A 62 0.02 16.74 2.28
N GLU A 63 -1.17 17.37 2.20
CA GLU A 63 -1.74 18.21 3.24
C GLU A 63 -3.21 17.86 3.51
N ASP A 64 -3.71 18.35 4.65
CA ASP A 64 -5.11 18.15 5.05
C ASP A 64 -6.10 18.95 4.19
N GLU A 65 -5.62 20.00 3.55
CA GLU A 65 -6.45 20.90 2.73
C GLU A 65 -6.20 20.67 1.23
N LEU A 66 -7.18 20.99 0.42
CA LEU A 66 -7.07 20.97 -1.02
C LEU A 66 -6.14 22.11 -1.49
N PRO A 67 -5.15 21.84 -2.38
CA PRO A 67 -4.26 22.90 -2.87
C PRO A 67 -5.02 23.94 -3.70
N GLY A 68 -4.68 25.21 -3.50
CA GLY A 68 -5.11 26.31 -4.36
C GLY A 68 -4.19 26.52 -5.56
N GLU A 69 -4.62 27.34 -6.52
CA GLU A 69 -3.82 27.70 -7.71
C GLU A 69 -2.55 28.48 -7.34
N ASP A 70 -2.55 29.20 -6.24
CA ASP A 70 -1.43 30.04 -5.75
C ASP A 70 -0.16 29.26 -5.40
N ILE A 71 -0.26 27.94 -5.17
CA ILE A 71 0.90 27.12 -4.84
C ILE A 71 1.56 26.46 -6.05
N LEU A 72 0.95 26.47 -7.24
CA LEU A 72 1.38 25.70 -8.41
C LEU A 72 2.86 25.90 -8.77
N GLU A 73 3.34 27.15 -8.72
CA GLU A 73 4.72 27.45 -9.06
C GLU A 73 5.73 26.91 -8.04
N ARG A 74 5.32 26.75 -6.79
CA ARG A 74 6.16 26.24 -5.69
C ARG A 74 6.27 24.73 -5.64
N LEU A 75 5.28 24.02 -6.17
CA LEU A 75 5.27 22.55 -6.17
C LEU A 75 6.47 22.00 -6.96
N GLN A 76 7.09 20.97 -6.41
CA GLN A 76 8.20 20.25 -7.03
C GLN A 76 7.84 18.78 -7.24
N PRO A 77 8.55 18.05 -8.10
CA PRO A 77 8.39 16.60 -8.19
C PRO A 77 8.63 15.92 -6.84
N TYR A 78 7.75 15.02 -6.49
CA TYR A 78 7.90 14.21 -5.28
C TYR A 78 8.99 13.16 -5.46
N HIS A 79 9.89 13.05 -4.49
CA HIS A 79 10.99 12.09 -4.51
C HIS A 79 10.82 11.02 -3.44
N ARG A 80 11.00 9.75 -3.80
CA ARG A 80 10.99 8.62 -2.88
C ARG A 80 12.38 8.36 -2.32
N GLU A 81 12.42 8.06 -1.01
CA GLU A 81 13.57 7.54 -0.28
C GLU A 81 13.32 6.15 0.30
N SER A 82 12.07 5.68 0.21
CA SER A 82 11.66 4.42 0.81
C SER A 82 12.31 3.21 0.14
N PHE A 83 12.67 2.21 0.95
CA PHE A 83 13.19 0.92 0.52
C PHE A 83 14.41 1.05 -0.41
N ARG A 84 14.32 0.54 -1.65
CA ARG A 84 15.41 0.56 -2.65
C ARG A 84 15.54 1.88 -3.40
N TYR A 85 14.59 2.77 -3.22
CA TYR A 85 14.64 4.05 -3.91
C TYR A 85 15.64 4.99 -3.25
N HIS A 86 16.29 5.80 -4.07
CA HIS A 86 17.28 6.79 -3.66
C HIS A 86 16.96 8.08 -4.40
N HIS A 87 16.19 8.96 -3.77
CA HIS A 87 15.81 10.26 -4.32
C HIS A 87 15.17 10.17 -5.72
N GLN A 88 14.37 9.13 -5.93
CA GLN A 88 13.77 8.88 -7.24
C GLN A 88 12.44 9.63 -7.39
N MET A 89 12.32 10.43 -8.45
CA MET A 89 11.03 11.00 -8.85
C MET A 89 10.03 9.91 -9.23
N ILE A 90 8.75 10.14 -8.89
CA ILE A 90 7.67 9.24 -9.27
C ILE A 90 7.03 9.76 -10.56
N LYS A 91 7.55 9.28 -11.68
CA LYS A 91 7.00 9.51 -13.02
C LYS A 91 6.44 8.21 -13.58
N THR A 92 5.19 8.25 -13.99
CA THR A 92 4.48 7.03 -14.41
C THR A 92 3.71 7.28 -15.69
N GLY A 93 3.83 6.35 -16.64
CA GLY A 93 2.93 6.24 -17.77
C GLY A 93 1.66 5.49 -17.39
N ILE A 94 0.52 5.92 -17.92
CA ILE A 94 -0.77 5.20 -17.78
C ILE A 94 -1.48 5.19 -19.14
N GLU A 95 -2.47 4.34 -19.31
CA GLU A 95 -3.37 4.42 -20.47
C GLU A 95 -4.05 5.80 -20.53
N ASN A 96 -4.25 6.31 -21.74
CA ASN A 96 -4.96 7.56 -21.97
C ASN A 96 -6.45 7.39 -21.65
N THR A 97 -6.79 7.55 -20.40
CA THR A 97 -8.14 7.49 -19.87
C THR A 97 -8.56 8.86 -19.37
N PRO A 98 -9.87 9.14 -19.34
CA PRO A 98 -10.36 10.37 -18.77
C PRO A 98 -9.92 10.57 -17.31
N VAL A 99 -9.78 11.82 -16.89
CA VAL A 99 -9.48 12.17 -15.49
C VAL A 99 -10.56 11.58 -14.57
N PRO A 100 -10.21 10.88 -13.49
CA PRO A 100 -11.20 10.38 -12.53
C PRO A 100 -12.07 11.51 -11.94
N ARG A 101 -13.31 11.19 -11.59
CA ARG A 101 -14.29 12.21 -11.13
C ARG A 101 -13.96 12.81 -9.77
N ASP A 102 -13.24 12.07 -8.95
CA ASP A 102 -12.76 12.44 -7.62
C ASP A 102 -11.48 13.28 -7.66
N TYR A 103 -10.90 13.48 -8.85
CA TYR A 103 -9.77 14.37 -9.05
C TYR A 103 -10.24 15.80 -9.27
N GLN A 104 -9.58 16.74 -8.60
CA GLN A 104 -9.86 18.16 -8.73
C GLN A 104 -8.79 18.85 -9.55
N TYR A 105 -9.19 19.53 -10.61
CA TYR A 105 -8.30 20.39 -11.38
C TYR A 105 -7.94 21.63 -10.58
N ILE A 106 -6.65 21.87 -10.39
CA ILE A 106 -6.13 22.98 -9.61
C ILE A 106 -5.71 24.14 -10.51
N GLY A 107 -5.14 23.85 -11.66
CA GLY A 107 -4.64 24.85 -12.60
C GLY A 107 -3.63 24.25 -13.57
N GLN A 108 -2.91 25.11 -14.27
CA GLN A 108 -1.89 24.73 -15.22
C GLN A 108 -0.62 25.54 -14.98
N CYS A 109 0.54 24.91 -15.02
CA CYS A 109 1.84 25.58 -14.89
C CYS A 109 2.88 24.93 -15.81
N GLY A 110 4.11 25.48 -15.82
CA GLY A 110 5.23 24.91 -16.54
C GLY A 110 5.51 23.45 -16.13
N LEU A 111 6.00 22.64 -17.07
CA LEU A 111 6.31 21.22 -16.78
C LEU A 111 7.43 21.12 -15.73
N LYS A 112 7.15 20.40 -14.64
CA LYS A 112 8.08 20.19 -13.52
C LYS A 112 9.14 19.14 -13.80
N SER A 113 8.96 18.30 -14.83
CA SER A 113 9.92 17.28 -15.27
C SER A 113 9.76 16.98 -16.77
N SER A 114 10.73 16.27 -17.34
CA SER A 114 10.61 15.73 -18.69
C SER A 114 9.55 14.61 -18.75
N PRO A 115 8.85 14.41 -19.89
CA PRO A 115 7.81 13.40 -20.03
C PRO A 115 8.35 11.99 -20.27
N VAL A 116 9.54 11.69 -19.81
CA VAL A 116 10.11 10.34 -19.86
C VAL A 116 9.78 9.64 -18.55
N TRP A 117 9.12 8.48 -18.63
CA TRP A 117 8.76 7.67 -17.47
C TRP A 117 9.59 6.37 -17.42
N ASP A 118 9.79 5.86 -16.24
CA ASP A 118 10.52 4.63 -15.92
C ASP A 118 9.61 3.53 -15.32
N SER A 119 8.33 3.84 -15.16
CA SER A 119 7.29 2.92 -14.70
C SER A 119 6.01 3.09 -15.51
N TYR A 120 5.15 2.06 -15.47
CA TYR A 120 3.82 2.07 -16.09
C TYR A 120 2.78 1.52 -15.10
N SER A 121 1.61 2.13 -15.08
CA SER A 121 0.47 1.72 -14.24
C SER A 121 -0.79 1.62 -15.09
N TRP A 122 -1.75 0.81 -14.65
CA TRP A 122 -3.06 0.69 -15.29
C TRP A 122 -4.07 1.75 -14.83
N LYS A 123 -3.73 2.54 -13.84
CA LYS A 123 -4.65 3.50 -13.21
C LYS A 123 -3.94 4.79 -12.84
N TRP A 124 -4.74 5.83 -12.67
CA TRP A 124 -4.33 7.10 -12.08
C TRP A 124 -3.75 6.92 -10.67
N PRO A 125 -2.89 7.81 -10.16
CA PRO A 125 -2.26 7.69 -8.85
C PRO A 125 -3.31 7.67 -7.73
N THR A 126 -3.20 6.73 -6.80
CA THR A 126 -4.08 6.59 -5.63
C THR A 126 -3.45 7.10 -4.35
N GLY A 127 -2.22 7.61 -4.43
CA GLY A 127 -1.46 8.07 -3.28
C GLY A 127 -0.73 6.97 -2.51
N GLU A 128 -0.71 5.73 -3.01
CA GLU A 128 0.04 4.63 -2.38
C GLU A 128 1.51 4.98 -2.17
N ASP A 129 2.12 5.73 -3.10
CA ASP A 129 3.52 6.15 -3.01
C ASP A 129 3.76 7.09 -1.82
N TYR A 130 2.85 8.05 -1.57
CA TYR A 130 2.91 8.91 -0.38
C TYR A 130 2.76 8.08 0.90
N TYR A 131 1.78 7.17 0.92
CA TYR A 131 1.57 6.30 2.06
C TYR A 131 2.81 5.47 2.38
N TYR A 132 3.44 4.85 1.39
CA TYR A 132 4.63 4.04 1.59
C TYR A 132 5.82 4.85 2.06
N GLU A 133 5.96 6.09 1.62
CA GLU A 133 7.01 6.99 2.08
C GLU A 133 6.80 7.43 3.54
N GLU A 134 5.56 7.77 3.92
CA GLU A 134 5.22 8.10 5.30
C GLU A 134 5.44 6.89 6.23
N ARG A 135 5.05 5.70 5.80
CA ARG A 135 5.34 4.46 6.53
C ARG A 135 6.84 4.21 6.67
N TRP A 136 7.62 4.47 5.63
CA TRP A 136 9.07 4.36 5.68
C TRP A 136 9.68 5.31 6.69
N LYS A 137 9.25 6.55 6.73
CA LYS A 137 9.72 7.57 7.70
C LYS A 137 9.38 7.18 9.14
N ALA A 138 8.26 6.48 9.36
CA ALA A 138 7.84 6.01 10.67
C ALA A 138 8.65 4.82 11.20
N PHE A 139 9.40 4.09 10.36
CA PHE A 139 10.28 3.03 10.84
C PHE A 139 11.50 3.61 11.55
N ASP A 140 12.00 2.84 12.54
CA ASP A 140 13.23 3.16 13.26
C ASP A 140 14.41 3.37 12.31
N GLU A 141 15.23 4.39 12.56
CA GLU A 141 16.38 4.77 11.73
C GLU A 141 17.40 3.64 11.58
N THR A 142 17.61 2.85 12.63
CA THR A 142 18.54 1.70 12.59
C THR A 142 18.08 0.68 11.58
N ASN A 143 16.76 0.40 11.55
CA ASN A 143 16.16 -0.55 10.60
C ASN A 143 16.22 -0.02 9.17
N ARG A 144 15.94 1.26 8.95
CA ARG A 144 16.04 1.91 7.64
C ARG A 144 17.48 1.88 7.11
N SER A 145 18.44 2.22 7.95
CA SER A 145 19.88 2.19 7.63
C SER A 145 20.37 0.77 7.33
N ALA A 146 19.96 -0.22 8.11
CA ALA A 146 20.27 -1.61 7.84
C ALA A 146 19.71 -2.08 6.50
N TYR A 147 18.46 -1.74 6.18
CA TYR A 147 17.86 -2.02 4.89
C TYR A 147 18.66 -1.40 3.74
N LYS A 148 18.96 -0.08 3.81
CA LYS A 148 19.73 0.63 2.77
C LYS A 148 21.11 0.00 2.56
N LYS A 149 21.80 -0.35 3.64
CA LYS A 149 23.13 -1.02 3.60
C LYS A 149 23.07 -2.35 2.87
N TYR A 150 22.09 -3.20 3.17
CA TYR A 150 22.06 -4.57 2.69
C TYR A 150 21.25 -4.80 1.41
N SER A 151 20.32 -3.90 1.06
CA SER A 151 19.41 -4.07 -0.09
C SER A 151 20.13 -4.33 -1.43
N ASN A 152 21.33 -3.78 -1.60
CA ASN A 152 22.18 -3.97 -2.78
C ASN A 152 23.45 -4.77 -2.48
N SER A 153 23.59 -5.35 -1.27
CA SER A 153 24.78 -6.14 -0.92
C SER A 153 24.70 -7.55 -1.48
N GLY A 154 25.87 -8.15 -1.70
CA GLY A 154 26.02 -9.57 -1.99
C GLY A 154 26.21 -10.42 -0.74
N ASP A 155 26.03 -9.87 0.47
CA ASP A 155 26.34 -10.54 1.72
C ASP A 155 25.41 -11.71 2.01
N PHE A 156 25.97 -12.73 2.65
CA PHE A 156 25.27 -13.94 3.06
C PHE A 156 25.30 -14.11 4.57
N VAL A 157 24.33 -14.86 5.07
CA VAL A 157 24.26 -15.37 6.43
C VAL A 157 24.07 -16.88 6.37
N SER A 158 24.73 -17.61 7.27
CA SER A 158 24.57 -19.07 7.41
C SER A 158 23.52 -19.36 8.49
N ILE A 159 22.47 -20.05 8.10
CA ILE A 159 21.41 -20.54 9.00
C ILE A 159 21.47 -22.07 8.97
N HIS A 160 21.87 -22.66 10.08
CA HIS A 160 21.99 -24.14 10.25
C HIS A 160 22.68 -24.81 9.07
N GLY A 161 23.80 -24.21 8.59
CA GLY A 161 24.64 -24.78 7.50
C GLY A 161 24.13 -24.44 6.08
N ARG A 162 23.01 -23.73 5.92
CA ARG A 162 22.54 -23.22 4.63
C ARG A 162 22.81 -21.74 4.49
N MET A 163 23.22 -21.32 3.29
CA MET A 163 23.55 -19.92 2.99
C MET A 163 22.34 -19.20 2.41
N PHE A 164 22.00 -18.06 2.99
CA PHE A 164 20.95 -17.15 2.51
C PHE A 164 21.51 -15.75 2.31
N ARG A 165 20.97 -15.02 1.35
CA ARG A 165 21.36 -13.63 1.11
C ARG A 165 20.74 -12.70 2.14
N LYS A 166 21.50 -11.78 2.71
CA LYS A 166 20.99 -10.75 3.63
C LYS A 166 19.99 -9.79 2.96
N ASN A 167 20.11 -9.57 1.65
CA ASN A 167 19.19 -8.77 0.87
C ASN A 167 17.90 -9.50 0.45
N THR A 168 17.63 -10.67 1.02
CA THR A 168 16.37 -11.39 0.82
C THR A 168 15.20 -10.50 1.23
N GLY A 169 14.32 -10.14 0.27
CA GLY A 169 13.19 -9.25 0.51
C GLY A 169 11.97 -9.97 1.10
N GLY A 170 11.95 -11.31 1.09
CA GLY A 170 10.81 -12.08 1.54
C GLY A 170 11.17 -13.31 2.37
N LEU A 171 10.37 -13.56 3.41
CA LEU A 171 10.34 -14.83 4.10
C LEU A 171 9.48 -15.81 3.30
N ARG A 172 10.13 -16.81 2.69
CA ARG A 172 9.48 -17.89 1.93
C ARG A 172 9.72 -19.24 2.59
N ASP A 173 9.03 -20.26 2.10
CA ASP A 173 9.07 -21.61 2.69
C ASP A 173 10.49 -22.18 2.87
N ASP A 174 11.40 -21.93 1.93
CA ASP A 174 12.78 -22.42 1.98
C ASP A 174 13.56 -21.87 3.18
N LEU A 175 13.51 -20.56 3.41
CA LEU A 175 14.10 -19.92 4.58
C LEU A 175 13.32 -20.30 5.85
N TYR A 176 11.99 -20.22 5.80
CA TYR A 176 11.14 -20.52 6.96
C TYR A 176 11.37 -21.93 7.50
N GLN A 177 11.49 -22.94 6.65
CA GLN A 177 11.76 -24.33 7.06
C GLN A 177 13.12 -24.51 7.73
N CYS A 178 14.14 -23.72 7.35
CA CYS A 178 15.45 -23.76 7.98
C CYS A 178 15.48 -23.13 9.37
N LEU A 179 14.61 -22.15 9.65
CA LEU A 179 14.54 -21.47 10.93
C LEU A 179 13.89 -22.36 11.99
N THR A 180 14.33 -22.22 13.23
CA THR A 180 13.79 -22.89 14.44
C THR A 180 13.07 -21.87 15.32
N GLU A 181 12.50 -22.31 16.44
CA GLU A 181 11.88 -21.42 17.45
C GLU A 181 12.90 -20.52 18.18
N LYS A 182 14.19 -20.84 18.09
CA LYS A 182 15.27 -20.04 18.71
C LYS A 182 15.78 -18.93 17.82
N ASP A 183 15.55 -19.03 16.51
CA ASP A 183 16.03 -18.08 15.53
C ASP A 183 15.18 -16.78 15.50
N THR A 184 15.76 -15.75 14.88
CA THR A 184 15.12 -14.45 14.61
C THR A 184 15.32 -14.07 13.15
N LEU A 185 14.60 -13.03 12.68
CA LEU A 185 14.79 -12.47 11.33
C LEU A 185 15.69 -11.24 11.31
N GLU A 186 16.33 -10.87 12.41
CA GLU A 186 17.23 -9.71 12.52
C GLU A 186 18.41 -9.77 11.53
N GLU A 187 18.89 -10.96 11.19
CA GLU A 187 19.94 -11.16 10.18
C GLU A 187 19.47 -10.87 8.74
N PHE A 188 18.17 -10.63 8.54
CA PHE A 188 17.53 -10.39 7.25
C PHE A 188 16.82 -9.02 7.20
N PRO A 189 17.58 -7.93 7.28
CA PRO A 189 16.99 -6.58 7.43
C PRO A 189 16.17 -6.11 6.23
N CYS A 190 16.20 -6.85 5.12
CA CYS A 190 15.46 -6.50 3.90
C CYS A 190 14.12 -7.22 3.76
N ILE A 191 13.70 -8.04 4.73
CA ILE A 191 12.40 -8.73 4.67
C ILE A 191 11.27 -7.71 4.85
N THR A 192 10.46 -7.57 3.80
CA THR A 192 9.28 -6.70 3.76
C THR A 192 7.99 -7.46 3.50
N TYR A 193 8.08 -8.71 3.07
CA TYR A 193 6.92 -9.60 2.91
C TYR A 193 7.22 -11.01 3.39
N ALA A 194 6.18 -11.74 3.75
CA ALA A 194 6.23 -13.17 4.01
C ALA A 194 5.12 -13.89 3.24
N GLU A 195 5.48 -15.00 2.60
CA GLU A 195 4.54 -15.84 1.84
C GLU A 195 4.84 -17.29 2.14
N LEU A 196 3.93 -17.96 2.87
CA LEU A 196 4.13 -19.32 3.38
C LEU A 196 2.93 -20.21 3.04
N GLN A 197 3.25 -21.42 2.56
CA GLN A 197 2.26 -22.46 2.23
C GLN A 197 1.79 -23.25 3.46
N GLY A 198 2.61 -23.25 4.52
CA GLY A 198 2.28 -23.89 5.80
C GLY A 198 3.11 -23.25 6.92
N TYR A 199 2.52 -23.08 8.09
CA TYR A 199 3.20 -22.43 9.21
C TYR A 199 2.80 -23.03 10.56
N SER A 200 3.64 -22.83 11.57
CA SER A 200 3.50 -23.30 12.94
C SER A 200 3.65 -22.15 13.94
N GLY A 201 3.62 -22.47 15.22
CA GLY A 201 3.74 -21.49 16.31
C GLY A 201 5.02 -20.62 16.27
N LYS A 202 6.14 -21.13 15.68
CA LYS A 202 7.37 -20.34 15.53
C LYS A 202 7.20 -19.08 14.68
N LEU A 203 6.22 -19.07 13.75
CA LEU A 203 5.98 -17.93 12.87
C LEU A 203 5.72 -16.64 13.64
N GLN A 204 4.89 -16.68 14.66
CA GLN A 204 4.54 -15.49 15.43
C GLN A 204 5.77 -14.81 16.03
N LYS A 205 6.70 -15.59 16.59
CA LYS A 205 7.98 -15.08 17.10
C LYS A 205 8.85 -14.51 15.98
N LEU A 206 8.99 -15.21 14.86
CA LEU A 206 9.76 -14.75 13.72
C LEU A 206 9.24 -13.41 13.17
N LEU A 207 7.93 -13.27 13.01
CA LEU A 207 7.33 -12.04 12.49
C LEU A 207 7.58 -10.84 13.42
N SER A 208 7.63 -11.05 14.74
CA SER A 208 7.93 -9.96 15.69
C SER A 208 9.38 -9.45 15.62
N THR A 209 10.27 -10.17 14.95
CA THR A 209 11.68 -9.79 14.73
C THR A 209 11.97 -9.31 13.31
N ALA A 210 10.94 -9.08 12.50
CA ALA A 210 11.02 -8.52 11.15
C ALA A 210 10.44 -7.09 11.13
N PRO A 211 11.22 -6.08 11.50
CA PRO A 211 10.71 -4.73 11.77
C PRO A 211 10.13 -4.01 10.54
N LEU A 212 10.52 -4.41 9.34
CA LEU A 212 10.07 -3.82 8.08
C LEU A 212 9.02 -4.66 7.34
N LEU A 213 8.52 -5.74 7.99
CA LEU A 213 7.52 -6.61 7.38
C LEU A 213 6.19 -5.88 7.21
N ARG A 214 5.66 -5.84 5.98
CA ARG A 214 4.45 -5.11 5.61
C ARG A 214 3.34 -5.99 5.07
N THR A 215 3.71 -7.05 4.38
CA THR A 215 2.76 -7.95 3.72
C THR A 215 2.94 -9.37 4.22
N LEU A 216 1.84 -9.99 4.62
CA LEU A 216 1.81 -11.37 5.06
C LEU A 216 0.75 -12.15 4.29
N ARG A 217 1.17 -13.23 3.61
CA ARG A 217 0.30 -14.20 2.94
C ARG A 217 0.51 -15.57 3.53
N LEU A 218 -0.52 -16.13 4.12
CA LEU A 218 -0.45 -17.43 4.77
C LEU A 218 -1.52 -18.38 4.22
N GLN A 219 -1.07 -19.58 3.86
CA GLN A 219 -1.93 -20.69 3.49
C GLN A 219 -1.79 -21.79 4.53
N LYS A 220 -2.84 -22.61 4.70
CA LYS A 220 -2.84 -23.80 5.58
C LYS A 220 -2.36 -23.50 7.01
N ALA A 221 -3.23 -22.94 7.81
CA ALA A 221 -2.95 -22.63 9.21
C ALA A 221 -2.57 -23.88 10.02
N GLY A 222 -1.37 -23.87 10.60
CA GLY A 222 -0.90 -24.85 11.60
C GLY A 222 -1.11 -24.37 13.04
N VAL A 223 -1.90 -23.29 13.24
CA VAL A 223 -2.19 -22.70 14.56
C VAL A 223 -3.65 -22.32 14.66
N GLU A 224 -4.22 -22.38 15.87
CA GLU A 224 -5.60 -21.94 16.14
C GLU A 224 -5.67 -20.45 16.51
N VAL A 225 -4.59 -19.90 17.04
CA VAL A 225 -4.49 -18.49 17.43
C VAL A 225 -3.33 -17.86 16.68
N LEU A 226 -3.60 -16.78 15.96
CA LEU A 226 -2.60 -15.95 15.29
C LEU A 226 -2.66 -14.52 15.84
N ASP A 227 -1.64 -14.14 16.60
CA ASP A 227 -1.52 -12.81 17.17
C ASP A 227 -0.48 -11.99 16.38
N LEU A 228 -0.95 -11.00 15.64
CA LEU A 228 -0.14 -10.09 14.82
C LEU A 228 -0.03 -8.69 15.43
N GLY A 229 -0.54 -8.48 16.65
CA GLY A 229 -0.62 -7.17 17.29
C GLY A 229 0.71 -6.43 17.45
N LYS A 230 1.84 -7.15 17.44
CA LYS A 230 3.20 -6.60 17.54
C LYS A 230 3.91 -6.42 16.20
N THR A 231 3.23 -6.65 15.08
CA THR A 231 3.81 -6.51 13.75
C THR A 231 3.45 -5.16 13.13
N CYS A 232 4.21 -4.75 12.09
CA CYS A 232 3.98 -3.52 11.33
C CYS A 232 3.27 -3.79 10.00
N LEU A 233 2.39 -4.80 9.95
CA LEU A 233 1.72 -5.23 8.72
C LEU A 233 0.72 -4.19 8.22
N ASP A 234 0.78 -3.93 6.91
CA ASP A 234 -0.19 -3.15 6.17
C ASP A 234 -1.24 -4.05 5.50
N ASN A 235 -0.79 -5.20 4.99
CA ASN A 235 -1.59 -6.10 4.17
C ASN A 235 -1.51 -7.52 4.72
N LEU A 236 -2.67 -8.14 4.90
CA LEU A 236 -2.79 -9.49 5.40
C LEU A 236 -3.73 -10.32 4.52
N GLU A 237 -3.23 -11.44 4.01
CA GLU A 237 -3.99 -12.41 3.24
C GLU A 237 -3.88 -13.79 3.92
N LEU A 238 -4.99 -14.32 4.42
CA LEU A 238 -5.02 -15.52 5.24
C LEU A 238 -6.01 -16.58 4.77
N ASP A 239 -5.56 -17.84 4.73
CA ASP A 239 -6.46 -19.00 4.78
C ASP A 239 -6.89 -19.25 6.23
N MET A 240 -8.18 -19.07 6.49
CA MET A 240 -8.77 -19.17 7.83
C MET A 240 -9.12 -20.58 8.27
N SER A 241 -8.83 -21.61 7.47
CA SER A 241 -9.33 -22.99 7.69
C SER A 241 -8.88 -23.63 9.02
N GLY A 242 -7.92 -23.09 9.73
CA GLY A 242 -7.47 -23.59 11.04
C GLY A 242 -7.59 -22.57 12.17
N ILE A 243 -7.85 -21.31 11.86
CA ILE A 243 -7.76 -20.20 12.82
C ILE A 243 -9.09 -20.04 13.55
N ARG A 244 -9.02 -19.90 14.88
CA ARG A 244 -10.15 -19.56 15.77
C ARG A 244 -10.07 -18.15 16.31
N LYS A 245 -8.85 -17.62 16.50
CA LYS A 245 -8.63 -16.25 16.95
C LYS A 245 -7.54 -15.59 16.12
N LEU A 246 -7.83 -14.38 15.63
CA LEU A 246 -6.91 -13.51 14.91
C LEU A 246 -6.85 -12.16 15.64
N VAL A 247 -5.66 -11.74 16.05
CA VAL A 247 -5.40 -10.38 16.56
C VAL A 247 -4.73 -9.59 15.47
N LEU A 248 -5.32 -8.45 15.09
CA LEU A 248 -4.83 -7.60 14.00
C LEU A 248 -3.80 -6.59 14.51
N PRO A 249 -2.81 -6.22 13.68
CA PRO A 249 -1.86 -5.16 14.00
C PRO A 249 -2.50 -3.78 13.87
N LYS A 250 -1.87 -2.79 14.52
CA LYS A 250 -2.36 -1.41 14.60
C LYS A 250 -2.60 -0.77 13.23
N ASP A 251 -1.66 -0.95 12.32
CA ASP A 251 -1.60 -0.21 11.05
C ASP A 251 -2.12 -1.00 9.85
N ILE A 252 -2.84 -2.09 10.09
CA ILE A 252 -3.44 -2.89 9.02
C ILE A 252 -4.51 -2.09 8.27
N HIS A 253 -4.44 -2.07 6.94
CA HIS A 253 -5.46 -1.42 6.12
C HIS A 253 -6.10 -2.35 5.10
N SER A 254 -5.47 -3.48 4.79
CA SER A 254 -6.03 -4.48 3.88
C SER A 254 -6.00 -5.86 4.52
N LEU A 255 -7.19 -6.44 4.69
CA LEU A 255 -7.39 -7.78 5.22
C LEU A 255 -8.18 -8.62 4.22
N LYS A 256 -7.54 -9.65 3.69
CA LYS A 256 -8.16 -10.61 2.80
C LYS A 256 -8.22 -11.98 3.44
N LEU A 257 -9.42 -12.46 3.68
CA LEU A 257 -9.70 -13.76 4.30
C LEU A 257 -10.28 -14.71 3.26
N TYR A 258 -9.81 -15.94 3.23
CA TYR A 258 -10.33 -16.98 2.35
C TYR A 258 -10.32 -18.35 3.03
N GLY A 259 -10.89 -19.36 2.36
CA GLY A 259 -10.99 -20.70 2.91
C GLY A 259 -12.24 -20.93 3.73
N LYS A 260 -12.21 -21.92 4.62
CA LYS A 260 -13.34 -22.29 5.48
C LYS A 260 -13.28 -21.49 6.77
N ILE A 261 -14.09 -20.47 6.88
CA ILE A 261 -14.22 -19.68 8.11
C ILE A 261 -15.08 -20.46 9.13
N ARG A 262 -14.57 -20.62 10.34
CA ARG A 262 -15.29 -21.28 11.44
C ARG A 262 -16.28 -20.32 12.08
N PRO A 263 -17.49 -20.80 12.50
CA PRO A 263 -18.48 -19.93 13.15
C PRO A 263 -17.99 -19.28 14.45
N GLU A 264 -17.07 -19.93 15.16
CA GLU A 264 -16.47 -19.46 16.40
C GLU A 264 -15.28 -18.49 16.21
N LEU A 265 -14.96 -18.12 14.96
CA LEU A 265 -13.85 -17.18 14.68
C LEU A 265 -14.06 -15.86 15.41
N LYS A 266 -13.03 -15.45 16.15
CA LYS A 266 -12.94 -14.13 16.79
C LYS A 266 -11.83 -13.32 16.11
N ILE A 267 -12.18 -12.16 15.59
CA ILE A 267 -11.23 -11.17 15.08
C ILE A 267 -11.16 -10.05 16.11
N ASP A 268 -9.96 -9.80 16.63
CA ASP A 268 -9.67 -8.72 17.57
C ASP A 268 -8.97 -7.61 16.81
N ASP A 269 -9.69 -6.54 16.55
CA ASP A 269 -9.27 -5.32 15.85
C ASP A 269 -9.08 -4.13 16.81
N SER A 270 -9.08 -4.38 18.12
CA SER A 270 -8.99 -3.34 19.14
C SER A 270 -7.74 -2.44 19.03
N LEU A 271 -6.69 -2.94 18.37
CA LEU A 271 -5.45 -2.20 18.11
C LEU A 271 -5.49 -1.38 16.81
N CYS A 272 -6.45 -1.63 15.90
CA CYS A 272 -6.49 -0.97 14.60
C CYS A 272 -6.83 0.52 14.75
N SER A 273 -6.01 1.39 14.16
CA SER A 273 -6.17 2.85 14.25
C SER A 273 -6.73 3.50 12.99
N GLY A 274 -6.81 2.75 11.88
CA GLY A 274 -7.19 3.26 10.57
C GLY A 274 -8.42 2.57 9.96
N LYS A 275 -8.80 3.02 8.76
CA LYS A 275 -9.87 2.41 7.97
C LYS A 275 -9.38 1.07 7.41
N LEU A 276 -9.99 -0.03 7.86
CA LEU A 276 -9.71 -1.37 7.39
C LEU A 276 -10.55 -1.72 6.16
N THR A 277 -9.92 -2.11 5.08
CA THR A 277 -10.58 -2.73 3.93
C THR A 277 -10.63 -4.23 4.12
N LEU A 278 -11.84 -4.79 4.25
CA LEU A 278 -12.06 -6.22 4.47
C LEU A 278 -12.60 -6.88 3.19
N GLU A 279 -11.87 -7.87 2.68
CA GLU A 279 -12.32 -8.74 1.59
C GLU A 279 -12.47 -10.18 2.11
N ILE A 280 -13.66 -10.75 2.00
CA ILE A 280 -13.93 -12.15 2.39
C ILE A 280 -14.29 -12.95 1.15
N SER A 281 -13.44 -13.90 0.79
CA SER A 281 -13.68 -14.85 -0.29
C SER A 281 -13.97 -16.25 0.26
N LEU A 282 -15.23 -16.62 0.32
CA LEU A 282 -15.64 -17.97 0.71
C LEU A 282 -15.43 -18.91 -0.49
N LYS A 283 -14.55 -19.90 -0.38
CA LYS A 283 -14.56 -21.01 -1.34
C LYS A 283 -15.92 -21.71 -1.20
N LYS A 284 -16.76 -21.66 -2.24
CA LYS A 284 -17.91 -22.54 -2.33
C LYS A 284 -17.40 -23.97 -2.17
N ALA A 285 -17.84 -24.66 -1.14
CA ALA A 285 -17.68 -26.11 -1.09
C ALA A 285 -18.35 -26.66 -2.37
N LEU A 286 -17.58 -27.21 -3.26
CA LEU A 286 -18.12 -28.09 -4.30
C LEU A 286 -18.68 -29.28 -3.54
N LEU A 287 -20.00 -29.31 -3.40
CA LEU A 287 -20.78 -30.47 -2.97
C LEU A 287 -20.65 -31.59 -3.98
#